data_e54d41b18bb11a0442ee3a3c1ea6264c
#
_entry.id   e54d41b18bb11a0442ee3a3c1ea6264c
#
_cell.length_a   1.000
_cell.length_b   1.000
_cell.length_c   1.000
_cell.angle_alpha   90.00
_cell.angle_beta   90.00
_cell.angle_gamma   90.00
#
_symmetry.space_group_name_H-M   'P 1'
#
loop_
_entity.id
_entity.type
_entity.pdbx_description
1 polymer ?
#
loop_
_entity_poly.entity_id
_entity_poly.type
_entity_poly.pdbx_seq_one_letter_code
_entity_poly.pdbx_strand_id
1 'polypeptide(L)'
;MKKNITYTIFATFSIFCLLVVGHYFYGGTESQSRGTQSLKKKLLEKRELELGQVKEQTDKVIDEPSALFNDPAIKQAWGLKKSAAARAWSVTQGSSDTIVAVIDTGIDEFHEDLKSNLWNNPGESGLDANGKDKATNGVDDDKNGFIDDVHGWNFVSNNNKLDDNHGHGTHIAGIIGAEAGNKKGISGISPKVSLMILKYFDPKVPSTDNLKNTIAAINYAVKMGAHIINYSGGGTDYSQEEHDAVELANKKGILFVAAAGNEKSNSDQHHYYPADYNLKNIISVTAIDPTTEVLSSSNYGVTTVDIAAPGQNILSCLPNNSYGLMTGTSQATAFVSGAAALVMSHKNMYFRAPEVKKYILATGDTASSLIAKTRTSRQLNLFKSLTILDSETQFSGIVSTGVNTRFTSESHGGLSLQNDPNLQKVNSVANFGKQLIETLNPGTQIKKKSANRLGIVPEPKVEQEQ
;
A
#
# COMPACT_ATOMS: atom_id res chain seq x y z
N MET A 1 20.85 26.41 -10.67
CA MET A 1 19.40 26.64 -10.82
C MET A 1 18.70 27.18 -9.57
N LYS A 2 18.99 26.71 -8.34
CA LYS A 2 18.35 27.23 -7.10
C LYS A 2 18.56 28.72 -6.82
N LYS A 3 19.68 29.31 -7.23
CA LYS A 3 19.96 30.75 -7.00
C LYS A 3 19.09 31.70 -7.82
N ASN A 4 18.66 31.31 -9.03
CA ASN A 4 17.87 32.22 -9.92
C ASN A 4 16.39 32.29 -9.49
N ILE A 5 15.83 31.25 -8.87
CA ILE A 5 14.45 31.24 -8.40
C ILE A 5 14.28 32.16 -7.19
N THR A 6 15.25 32.20 -6.30
CA THR A 6 15.22 33.05 -5.09
C THR A 6 15.29 34.54 -5.47
N TYR A 7 16.07 34.94 -6.50
CA TYR A 7 16.15 36.34 -6.98
C TYR A 7 14.84 36.79 -7.63
N THR A 8 14.15 35.93 -8.36
CA THR A 8 12.87 36.27 -8.99
C THR A 8 11.76 36.50 -7.95
N ILE A 9 11.73 35.76 -6.88
CA ILE A 9 10.75 35.94 -5.80
C ILE A 9 11.02 37.25 -5.02
N PHE A 10 12.27 37.58 -4.76
CA PHE A 10 12.60 38.84 -4.07
C PHE A 10 12.34 40.09 -4.94
N ALA A 11 12.61 40.04 -6.22
CA ALA A 11 12.35 41.16 -7.15
C ALA A 11 10.85 41.47 -7.27
N THR A 12 9.98 40.44 -7.31
CA THR A 12 8.52 40.63 -7.37
C THR A 12 7.93 41.16 -6.08
N PHE A 13 8.50 40.81 -4.91
CA PHE A 13 8.05 41.32 -3.61
C PHE A 13 8.41 42.82 -3.42
N SER A 14 9.58 43.22 -3.87
CA SER A 14 10.02 44.65 -3.82
C SER A 14 9.18 45.57 -4.70
N ILE A 15 8.77 45.14 -5.88
CA ILE A 15 7.90 45.92 -6.79
C ILE A 15 6.48 46.04 -6.19
N PHE A 16 5.98 45.04 -5.48
CA PHE A 16 4.68 45.11 -4.83
C PHE A 16 4.66 46.10 -3.65
N CYS A 17 5.71 46.16 -2.84
CA CYS A 17 5.83 47.15 -1.78
C CYS A 17 5.89 48.59 -2.31
N LEU A 18 6.58 48.86 -3.42
CA LEU A 18 6.65 50.18 -4.03
C LEU A 18 5.29 50.63 -4.60
N LEU A 19 4.48 49.74 -5.14
CA LEU A 19 3.15 50.07 -5.65
C LEU A 19 2.13 50.33 -4.53
N VAL A 20 2.25 49.67 -3.38
CA VAL A 20 1.38 49.91 -2.23
C VAL A 20 1.71 51.23 -1.54
N VAL A 21 2.98 51.59 -1.44
CA VAL A 21 3.42 52.88 -0.84
C VAL A 21 3.03 54.02 -1.76
N GLY A 22 3.14 53.92 -3.08
CA GLY A 22 2.70 54.96 -4.05
C GLY A 22 1.20 55.28 -3.97
N HIS A 23 0.37 54.30 -3.58
CA HIS A 23 -1.10 54.50 -3.49
C HIS A 23 -1.53 55.24 -2.21
N TYR A 24 -0.72 55.24 -1.18
CA TYR A 24 -1.01 55.94 0.10
C TYR A 24 -0.71 57.42 0.06
N PHE A 25 0.08 57.90 -0.92
CA PHE A 25 0.55 59.29 -0.99
C PHE A 25 -0.13 60.15 -2.06
N TYR A 26 -0.95 59.62 -2.95
CA TYR A 26 -1.66 60.39 -3.99
C TYR A 26 -3.16 60.10 -4.00
N GLY A 27 -3.91 60.92 -3.27
CA GLY A 27 -5.37 60.96 -3.33
C GLY A 27 -5.85 61.54 -4.65
N GLY A 28 -6.45 60.73 -5.53
CA GLY A 28 -6.99 61.14 -6.83
C GLY A 28 -8.40 60.59 -7.07
N THR A 29 -9.20 61.37 -7.71
CA THR A 29 -10.66 61.36 -7.93
C THR A 29 -11.26 60.05 -8.48
N GLU A 30 -12.55 59.82 -8.23
CA GLU A 30 -13.34 58.59 -8.49
C GLU A 30 -13.28 58.00 -9.91
N SER A 31 -12.88 58.75 -10.95
CA SER A 31 -12.77 58.20 -12.32
C SER A 31 -11.50 57.35 -12.53
N GLN A 32 -10.45 57.56 -11.72
CA GLN A 32 -9.22 56.73 -11.73
C GLN A 32 -9.39 55.42 -10.97
N SER A 33 -10.39 55.29 -10.11
CA SER A 33 -10.60 54.10 -9.27
C SER A 33 -11.04 52.88 -10.07
N ARG A 34 -11.87 53.03 -11.12
CA ARG A 34 -12.34 51.92 -11.95
C ARG A 34 -11.24 51.32 -12.83
N GLY A 35 -10.33 52.15 -13.37
CA GLY A 35 -9.19 51.68 -14.16
C GLY A 35 -8.17 50.94 -13.32
N THR A 36 -7.87 51.41 -12.10
CA THR A 36 -6.95 50.79 -11.18
C THR A 36 -7.49 49.50 -10.58
N GLN A 37 -8.82 49.39 -10.29
CA GLN A 37 -9.45 48.15 -9.84
C GLN A 37 -9.43 47.08 -10.95
N SER A 38 -9.71 47.43 -12.20
CA SER A 38 -9.61 46.53 -13.36
C SER A 38 -8.18 46.01 -13.58
N LEU A 39 -7.20 46.89 -13.46
CA LEU A 39 -5.78 46.53 -13.61
C LEU A 39 -5.32 45.62 -12.46
N LYS A 40 -5.73 45.93 -11.23
CA LYS A 40 -5.44 45.11 -10.04
C LYS A 40 -6.05 43.73 -10.15
N LYS A 41 -7.29 43.61 -10.64
CA LYS A 41 -7.96 42.34 -10.92
C LYS A 41 -7.22 41.50 -11.95
N LYS A 42 -6.85 42.09 -13.09
CA LYS A 42 -6.06 41.41 -14.13
C LYS A 42 -4.67 40.96 -13.65
N LEU A 43 -4.01 41.77 -12.80
CA LEU A 43 -2.72 41.40 -12.20
C LEU A 43 -2.85 40.26 -11.23
N LEU A 44 -3.94 40.20 -10.44
CA LEU A 44 -4.22 39.08 -9.53
C LEU A 44 -4.52 37.82 -10.31
N GLU A 45 -5.38 37.86 -11.31
CA GLU A 45 -5.70 36.73 -12.18
C GLU A 45 -4.44 36.19 -12.91
N LYS A 46 -3.59 37.06 -13.41
CA LYS A 46 -2.31 36.65 -14.03
C LYS A 46 -1.38 35.99 -13.03
N ARG A 47 -1.29 36.52 -11.80
CA ARG A 47 -0.47 35.97 -10.72
C ARG A 47 -0.98 34.60 -10.24
N GLU A 48 -2.30 34.43 -10.11
CA GLU A 48 -2.90 33.14 -9.79
C GLU A 48 -2.62 32.11 -10.88
N LEU A 49 -2.69 32.51 -12.15
CA LEU A 49 -2.35 31.65 -13.29
C LEU A 49 -0.86 31.25 -13.28
N GLU A 50 0.05 32.19 -13.03
CA GLU A 50 1.49 31.95 -12.94
C GLU A 50 1.82 31.05 -11.72
N LEU A 51 1.19 31.28 -10.56
CA LEU A 51 1.33 30.44 -9.38
C LEU A 51 0.77 29.03 -9.62
N GLY A 52 -0.35 28.93 -10.33
CA GLY A 52 -0.92 27.65 -10.75
C GLY A 52 0.02 26.87 -11.66
N GLN A 53 0.62 27.54 -12.66
CA GLN A 53 1.60 26.91 -13.56
C GLN A 53 2.89 26.49 -12.85
N VAL A 54 3.41 27.32 -11.93
CA VAL A 54 4.60 26.99 -11.13
C VAL A 54 4.31 25.81 -10.22
N LYS A 55 3.13 25.78 -9.59
CA LYS A 55 2.71 24.65 -8.74
C LYS A 55 2.57 23.38 -9.55
N GLU A 56 1.93 23.44 -10.73
CA GLU A 56 1.79 22.28 -11.62
C GLU A 56 3.13 21.75 -12.12
N GLN A 57 4.08 22.63 -12.48
CA GLN A 57 5.44 22.24 -12.85
C GLN A 57 6.20 21.61 -11.67
N THR A 58 6.07 22.19 -10.47
CA THR A 58 6.73 21.68 -9.26
C THR A 58 6.16 20.32 -8.89
N ASP A 59 4.84 20.16 -8.96
CA ASP A 59 4.17 18.88 -8.69
C ASP A 59 4.60 17.81 -9.71
N LYS A 60 4.70 18.17 -11.01
CA LYS A 60 5.21 17.25 -12.04
C LYS A 60 6.66 16.81 -11.80
N VAL A 61 7.52 17.72 -11.33
CA VAL A 61 8.93 17.38 -11.01
C VAL A 61 9.00 16.45 -9.80
N ILE A 62 8.17 16.66 -8.79
CA ILE A 62 8.14 15.81 -7.59
C ILE A 62 7.53 14.43 -7.90
N ASP A 63 6.64 14.32 -8.89
CA ASP A 63 6.03 13.05 -9.28
C ASP A 63 6.99 12.13 -10.07
N GLU A 64 8.16 12.61 -10.49
CA GLU A 64 9.14 11.79 -11.18
C GLU A 64 10.17 11.20 -10.19
N PRO A 65 10.18 9.87 -9.97
CA PRO A 65 11.14 9.22 -9.07
C PRO A 65 12.60 9.54 -9.38
N SER A 66 12.93 9.68 -10.67
CA SER A 66 14.27 10.06 -11.14
C SER A 66 14.72 11.47 -10.73
N ALA A 67 13.83 12.30 -10.19
CA ALA A 67 14.20 13.59 -9.63
C ALA A 67 14.84 13.48 -8.23
N LEU A 68 14.58 12.39 -7.51
CA LEU A 68 15.09 12.13 -6.16
C LEU A 68 16.27 11.17 -6.16
N PHE A 69 16.19 10.12 -6.98
CA PHE A 69 17.20 9.06 -7.05
C PHE A 69 17.75 8.93 -8.47
N ASN A 70 18.99 8.49 -8.54
CA ASN A 70 19.76 8.39 -9.79
C ASN A 70 20.02 6.96 -10.24
N ASP A 71 19.24 6.00 -9.77
CA ASP A 71 19.35 4.61 -10.14
C ASP A 71 18.99 4.41 -11.62
N PRO A 72 19.77 3.66 -12.39
CA PRO A 72 19.68 3.65 -13.86
C PRO A 72 18.31 3.26 -14.40
N ALA A 73 17.63 2.30 -13.75
CA ALA A 73 16.36 1.75 -14.22
C ALA A 73 15.11 2.43 -13.64
N ILE A 74 15.27 3.45 -12.79
CA ILE A 74 14.14 4.10 -12.09
C ILE A 74 13.09 4.68 -13.05
N LYS A 75 13.51 5.15 -14.24
CA LYS A 75 12.60 5.70 -15.25
C LYS A 75 11.71 4.64 -15.89
N GLN A 76 12.11 3.36 -15.84
CA GLN A 76 11.38 2.23 -16.40
C GLN A 76 10.38 1.65 -15.38
N ALA A 77 10.53 2.01 -14.10
CA ALA A 77 9.71 1.51 -12.99
C ALA A 77 8.38 2.27 -12.91
N TRP A 78 7.46 2.02 -13.85
CA TRP A 78 6.17 2.69 -13.94
C TRP A 78 5.34 2.59 -12.65
N GLY A 79 5.46 1.47 -11.94
CA GLY A 79 4.76 1.22 -10.68
C GLY A 79 5.12 2.23 -9.58
N LEU A 80 6.36 2.71 -9.55
CA LEU A 80 6.81 3.75 -8.61
C LEU A 80 6.08 5.07 -8.87
N LYS A 81 5.98 5.47 -10.13
CA LYS A 81 5.23 6.68 -10.50
C LYS A 81 3.74 6.51 -10.23
N LYS A 82 3.17 5.35 -10.61
CA LYS A 82 1.74 5.04 -10.44
C LYS A 82 1.31 5.08 -8.98
N SER A 83 2.17 4.65 -8.07
CA SER A 83 1.91 4.65 -6.62
C SER A 83 2.33 5.93 -5.90
N ALA A 84 2.76 6.98 -6.62
CA ALA A 84 3.25 8.25 -6.05
C ALA A 84 4.47 8.10 -5.12
N ALA A 85 5.41 7.20 -5.47
CA ALA A 85 6.58 6.88 -4.66
C ALA A 85 7.51 8.10 -4.47
N ALA A 86 7.76 8.89 -5.50
CA ALA A 86 8.61 10.07 -5.41
C ALA A 86 8.13 11.07 -4.36
N ARG A 87 6.83 11.32 -4.32
CA ARG A 87 6.21 12.21 -3.31
C ARG A 87 6.30 11.58 -1.91
N ALA A 88 6.11 10.28 -1.79
CA ALA A 88 6.25 9.57 -0.52
C ALA A 88 7.68 9.66 0.01
N TRP A 89 8.70 9.47 -0.84
CA TRP A 89 10.10 9.55 -0.46
C TRP A 89 10.57 10.96 -0.07
N SER A 90 9.86 12.00 -0.47
CA SER A 90 10.10 13.35 0.05
C SER A 90 9.65 13.52 1.51
N VAL A 91 8.76 12.62 1.99
CA VAL A 91 8.30 12.57 3.38
C VAL A 91 9.18 11.62 4.20
N THR A 92 9.36 10.38 3.72
CA THR A 92 10.20 9.36 4.36
C THR A 92 10.71 8.35 3.34
N GLN A 93 11.87 7.77 3.62
CA GLN A 93 12.46 6.66 2.86
C GLN A 93 12.36 5.33 3.62
N GLY A 94 11.66 5.30 4.77
CA GLY A 94 11.58 4.15 5.65
C GLY A 94 12.59 4.17 6.80
N SER A 95 12.75 3.04 7.47
CA SER A 95 13.72 2.81 8.56
C SER A 95 14.18 1.37 8.56
N SER A 96 15.48 1.15 8.82
CA SER A 96 16.04 -0.18 9.08
C SER A 96 15.47 -0.85 10.34
N ASP A 97 14.80 -0.10 11.22
CA ASP A 97 14.09 -0.68 12.35
C ASP A 97 12.82 -1.42 11.92
N THR A 98 12.33 -1.17 10.70
CA THR A 98 11.13 -1.83 10.18
C THR A 98 11.52 -3.16 9.55
N ILE A 99 11.08 -4.27 10.15
CA ILE A 99 11.38 -5.63 9.70
C ILE A 99 10.22 -6.16 8.84
N VAL A 100 10.50 -6.50 7.58
CA VAL A 100 9.58 -7.17 6.66
C VAL A 100 10.05 -8.59 6.43
N ALA A 101 9.29 -9.57 6.90
CA ALA A 101 9.52 -10.98 6.61
C ALA A 101 9.00 -11.29 5.19
N VAL A 102 9.90 -11.73 4.32
CA VAL A 102 9.60 -12.15 2.94
C VAL A 102 9.57 -13.68 2.90
N ILE A 103 8.36 -14.25 2.92
CA ILE A 103 8.15 -15.70 2.81
C ILE A 103 8.06 -16.04 1.33
N ASP A 104 9.16 -16.58 0.75
CA ASP A 104 9.30 -16.75 -0.70
C ASP A 104 10.32 -17.85 -1.07
N THR A 105 10.93 -17.76 -2.24
CA THR A 105 11.87 -18.76 -2.81
C THR A 105 13.32 -18.59 -2.37
N GLY A 106 13.62 -17.62 -1.53
CA GLY A 106 14.97 -17.24 -1.10
C GLY A 106 15.37 -15.86 -1.61
N ILE A 107 16.67 -15.58 -1.63
CA ILE A 107 17.23 -14.30 -2.07
C ILE A 107 18.64 -14.48 -2.63
N ASP A 108 19.08 -13.59 -3.50
CA ASP A 108 20.50 -13.34 -3.75
C ASP A 108 21.05 -12.40 -2.67
N GLU A 109 21.66 -12.95 -1.63
CA GLU A 109 22.18 -12.21 -0.48
C GLU A 109 23.33 -11.24 -0.86
N PHE A 110 23.95 -11.45 -2.02
CA PHE A 110 25.06 -10.64 -2.52
C PHE A 110 24.61 -9.60 -3.55
N HIS A 111 23.31 -9.56 -3.86
CA HIS A 111 22.77 -8.61 -4.83
C HIS A 111 23.06 -7.16 -4.42
N GLU A 112 23.65 -6.39 -5.33
CA GLU A 112 24.18 -5.04 -5.05
C GLU A 112 23.11 -4.04 -4.53
N ASP A 113 21.83 -4.25 -4.86
CA ASP A 113 20.70 -3.42 -4.42
C ASP A 113 20.00 -3.98 -3.17
N LEU A 114 20.35 -5.18 -2.68
CA LEU A 114 19.61 -5.81 -1.58
C LEU A 114 20.42 -6.00 -0.32
N LYS A 115 21.72 -6.29 -0.45
CA LYS A 115 22.59 -6.70 0.66
C LYS A 115 22.63 -5.73 1.84
N SER A 116 22.47 -4.42 1.60
CA SER A 116 22.48 -3.39 2.66
C SER A 116 21.18 -3.36 3.49
N ASN A 117 20.11 -3.94 2.96
CA ASN A 117 18.78 -3.96 3.58
C ASN A 117 18.39 -5.35 4.10
N LEU A 118 19.30 -6.34 4.08
CA LEU A 118 19.05 -7.61 4.74
C LEU A 118 18.94 -7.42 6.25
N TRP A 119 17.94 -8.06 6.83
CA TRP A 119 17.81 -8.12 8.28
C TRP A 119 18.99 -8.86 8.89
N ASN A 120 19.50 -8.36 10.00
CA ASN A 120 20.51 -9.06 10.78
C ASN A 120 19.91 -9.48 12.12
N ASN A 121 19.90 -10.81 12.37
CA ASN A 121 19.52 -11.33 13.68
C ASN A 121 20.53 -10.82 14.74
N PRO A 122 20.08 -10.02 15.72
CA PRO A 122 20.98 -9.52 16.74
C PRO A 122 21.59 -10.63 17.60
N GLY A 123 20.89 -11.77 17.71
CA GLY A 123 21.34 -12.94 18.46
C GLY A 123 22.51 -13.66 17.83
N GLU A 124 22.53 -13.67 16.48
CA GLU A 124 23.55 -14.33 15.64
C GLU A 124 24.59 -13.33 15.08
N SER A 125 24.72 -12.16 15.70
CA SER A 125 25.64 -11.10 15.23
C SER A 125 26.70 -10.79 16.28
N GLY A 126 27.92 -10.43 15.81
CA GLY A 126 29.06 -10.11 16.67
C GLY A 126 29.87 -11.34 17.09
N LEU A 127 30.66 -11.21 18.16
CA LEU A 127 31.53 -12.30 18.66
C LEU A 127 30.88 -13.03 19.84
N ASP A 128 31.05 -14.34 19.88
CA ASP A 128 30.69 -15.18 21.03
C ASP A 128 31.70 -15.01 22.18
N ALA A 129 31.46 -15.70 23.30
CA ALA A 129 32.36 -15.66 24.48
C ALA A 129 33.79 -16.16 24.22
N ASN A 130 33.98 -16.89 23.13
CA ASN A 130 35.30 -17.45 22.73
C ASN A 130 35.98 -16.59 21.64
N GLY A 131 35.35 -15.45 21.25
CA GLY A 131 35.85 -14.58 20.20
C GLY A 131 35.59 -15.09 18.78
N LYS A 132 34.72 -16.06 18.57
CA LYS A 132 34.28 -16.52 17.25
C LYS A 132 33.10 -15.66 16.77
N ASP A 133 33.02 -15.46 15.46
CA ASP A 133 31.90 -14.78 14.83
C ASP A 133 30.62 -15.64 14.94
N LYS A 134 29.62 -15.14 15.63
CA LYS A 134 28.31 -15.80 15.84
C LYS A 134 27.62 -16.13 14.53
N ALA A 135 27.80 -15.31 13.50
CA ALA A 135 27.20 -15.50 12.19
C ALA A 135 27.63 -16.80 11.49
N THR A 136 28.70 -17.46 11.96
CA THR A 136 29.32 -18.61 11.28
C THR A 136 29.94 -19.62 12.24
N ASN A 137 29.67 -19.53 13.55
CA ASN A 137 30.31 -20.40 14.54
C ASN A 137 29.67 -21.80 14.65
N GLY A 138 28.52 -22.03 14.01
CA GLY A 138 27.77 -23.27 14.01
C GLY A 138 26.99 -23.50 15.31
N VAL A 139 26.70 -22.45 16.07
CA VAL A 139 25.97 -22.47 17.33
C VAL A 139 24.74 -21.61 17.22
N ASP A 140 23.61 -22.04 17.76
CA ASP A 140 22.40 -21.25 17.98
C ASP A 140 22.63 -20.37 19.23
N ASP A 141 23.22 -19.16 19.02
CA ASP A 141 23.66 -18.27 20.08
C ASP A 141 22.50 -17.61 20.85
N ASP A 142 21.35 -17.42 20.22
CA ASP A 142 20.15 -16.84 20.84
C ASP A 142 19.12 -17.89 21.31
N LYS A 143 19.40 -19.17 21.07
CA LYS A 143 18.57 -20.30 21.46
C LYS A 143 17.15 -20.25 20.88
N ASN A 144 17.08 -19.73 19.66
CA ASN A 144 15.82 -19.65 18.92
C ASN A 144 15.46 -20.97 18.18
N GLY A 145 16.37 -21.96 18.13
CA GLY A 145 16.22 -23.23 17.45
C GLY A 145 16.78 -23.25 16.02
N PHE A 146 17.44 -22.16 15.60
CA PHE A 146 17.98 -21.99 14.25
C PHE A 146 19.45 -21.54 14.32
N ILE A 147 20.36 -22.32 13.77
CA ILE A 147 21.80 -22.10 13.86
C ILE A 147 22.25 -21.10 12.79
N ASP A 148 23.01 -20.07 13.19
CA ASP A 148 23.57 -19.05 12.29
C ASP A 148 22.52 -18.40 11.38
N ASP A 149 21.28 -18.13 11.87
CA ASP A 149 20.15 -17.60 11.10
C ASP A 149 20.20 -16.09 10.91
N VAL A 150 21.35 -15.59 10.44
CA VAL A 150 21.70 -14.16 10.39
C VAL A 150 20.69 -13.31 9.61
N HIS A 151 20.23 -13.79 8.44
CA HIS A 151 19.30 -13.07 7.56
C HIS A 151 17.92 -13.73 7.45
N GLY A 152 17.70 -14.83 8.19
CA GLY A 152 16.50 -15.64 8.15
C GLY A 152 16.78 -17.13 8.02
N TRP A 153 15.82 -17.91 7.47
CA TRP A 153 15.91 -19.37 7.46
C TRP A 153 15.34 -20.01 6.21
N ASN A 154 15.95 -21.12 5.82
CA ASN A 154 15.51 -22.02 4.74
C ASN A 154 14.74 -23.22 5.34
N PHE A 155 13.42 -23.17 5.30
CA PHE A 155 12.53 -24.23 5.79
C PHE A 155 12.48 -25.44 4.86
N VAL A 156 12.88 -25.30 3.59
CA VAL A 156 12.93 -26.41 2.63
C VAL A 156 14.04 -27.38 2.99
N SER A 157 15.22 -26.86 3.33
CA SER A 157 16.42 -27.65 3.62
C SER A 157 16.84 -27.61 5.09
N ASN A 158 16.06 -26.91 5.93
CA ASN A 158 16.31 -26.73 7.36
C ASN A 158 17.74 -26.27 7.68
N ASN A 159 18.14 -25.15 7.08
CA ASN A 159 19.45 -24.52 7.27
C ASN A 159 19.39 -23.00 6.94
N ASN A 160 20.51 -22.30 7.12
CA ASN A 160 20.67 -20.88 6.86
C ASN A 160 21.01 -20.50 5.39
N LYS A 161 20.93 -21.45 4.43
CA LYS A 161 21.23 -21.18 3.01
C LYS A 161 20.00 -20.61 2.31
N LEU A 162 20.04 -19.33 1.95
CA LEU A 162 18.92 -18.57 1.42
C LEU A 162 18.93 -18.44 -0.10
N ASP A 163 19.88 -19.10 -0.81
CA ASP A 163 20.02 -19.02 -2.26
C ASP A 163 18.67 -19.13 -2.98
N ASP A 164 18.40 -18.19 -3.88
CA ASP A 164 17.18 -18.17 -4.67
C ASP A 164 17.37 -18.90 -6.01
N ASN A 165 16.87 -20.12 -6.09
CA ASN A 165 16.95 -20.95 -7.29
C ASN A 165 15.83 -20.67 -8.31
N HIS A 166 14.88 -19.78 -7.98
CA HIS A 166 13.72 -19.42 -8.80
C HIS A 166 13.80 -17.98 -9.32
N GLY A 167 14.29 -17.08 -8.47
CA GLY A 167 14.36 -15.64 -8.73
C GLY A 167 13.15 -14.84 -8.25
N HIS A 168 12.08 -15.50 -7.81
CA HIS A 168 10.87 -14.81 -7.39
C HIS A 168 11.07 -14.06 -6.07
N GLY A 169 11.67 -14.69 -5.05
CA GLY A 169 11.91 -14.05 -3.75
C GLY A 169 12.86 -12.85 -3.85
N THR A 170 13.92 -12.97 -4.67
CA THR A 170 14.83 -11.85 -4.97
C THR A 170 14.07 -10.68 -5.62
N HIS A 171 13.14 -11.00 -6.53
CA HIS A 171 12.31 -10.02 -7.21
C HIS A 171 11.37 -9.30 -6.23
N ILE A 172 10.70 -10.03 -5.37
CA ILE A 172 9.80 -9.50 -4.32
C ILE A 172 10.58 -8.63 -3.34
N ALA A 173 11.73 -9.10 -2.86
CA ALA A 173 12.60 -8.33 -1.97
C ALA A 173 13.03 -7.00 -2.60
N GLY A 174 13.35 -6.98 -3.90
CA GLY A 174 13.72 -5.77 -4.64
C GLY A 174 12.59 -4.75 -4.72
N ILE A 175 11.34 -5.17 -4.97
CA ILE A 175 10.18 -4.26 -4.95
C ILE A 175 9.99 -3.64 -3.57
N ILE A 176 10.08 -4.44 -2.51
CA ILE A 176 9.88 -3.97 -1.14
C ILE A 176 10.98 -2.99 -0.76
N GLY A 177 12.25 -3.38 -0.95
CA GLY A 177 13.36 -2.73 -0.28
C GLY A 177 14.70 -2.73 -1.01
N ALA A 178 14.74 -2.61 -2.35
CA ALA A 178 16.01 -2.29 -3.02
C ALA A 178 16.53 -0.93 -2.53
N GLU A 179 17.84 -0.83 -2.30
CA GLU A 179 18.52 0.40 -1.90
C GLU A 179 18.38 1.47 -2.99
N ALA A 180 17.91 2.67 -2.63
CA ALA A 180 17.70 3.74 -3.59
C ALA A 180 18.82 4.79 -3.54
N GLY A 181 19.15 5.37 -4.70
CA GLY A 181 20.14 6.44 -4.81
C GLY A 181 21.58 5.97 -4.77
N ASN A 182 21.83 4.68 -4.89
CA ASN A 182 23.15 4.05 -4.89
C ASN A 182 23.81 4.05 -6.29
N LYS A 183 23.15 4.60 -7.32
CA LYS A 183 23.56 4.63 -8.75
C LYS A 183 23.57 3.25 -9.40
N LYS A 184 22.82 2.30 -8.87
CA LYS A 184 22.72 0.93 -9.38
C LYS A 184 21.24 0.62 -9.64
N GLY A 185 20.98 -0.37 -10.45
CA GLY A 185 19.73 -0.99 -10.78
C GLY A 185 18.45 -0.20 -10.56
N ILE A 186 17.76 -0.48 -9.47
CA ILE A 186 16.40 0.01 -9.19
C ILE A 186 16.30 0.67 -7.80
N SER A 187 15.11 1.21 -7.50
CA SER A 187 14.75 1.67 -6.14
C SER A 187 13.55 0.86 -5.63
N GLY A 188 13.61 0.36 -4.40
CA GLY A 188 12.50 -0.28 -3.70
C GLY A 188 11.50 0.75 -3.17
N ILE A 189 10.29 0.30 -2.81
CA ILE A 189 9.23 1.15 -2.24
C ILE A 189 9.66 1.74 -0.90
N SER A 190 10.28 0.95 -0.03
CA SER A 190 10.89 1.35 1.24
C SER A 190 12.40 1.19 1.17
N PRO A 191 13.15 2.18 0.62
CA PRO A 191 14.58 2.06 0.38
C PRO A 191 15.43 1.79 1.62
N LYS A 192 14.87 2.09 2.80
CA LYS A 192 15.44 1.75 4.11
C LYS A 192 14.46 0.84 4.84
N VAL A 193 14.84 -0.40 4.99
CA VAL A 193 14.04 -1.46 5.61
C VAL A 193 14.96 -2.60 6.02
N SER A 194 14.53 -3.50 6.90
CA SER A 194 15.20 -4.78 7.16
C SER A 194 14.40 -5.93 6.57
N LEU A 195 14.97 -6.63 5.60
CA LEU A 195 14.37 -7.76 4.89
C LEU A 195 14.78 -9.07 5.56
N MET A 196 13.84 -9.71 6.28
CA MET A 196 14.00 -11.04 6.89
C MET A 196 13.55 -12.09 5.88
N ILE A 197 14.45 -12.97 5.46
CA ILE A 197 14.23 -13.91 4.35
C ILE A 197 13.84 -15.29 4.86
N LEU A 198 12.68 -15.75 4.46
CA LEU A 198 12.11 -17.02 4.92
C LEU A 198 11.77 -17.88 3.69
N LYS A 199 12.72 -18.79 3.36
CA LYS A 199 12.60 -19.64 2.18
C LYS A 199 11.70 -20.83 2.47
N TYR A 200 10.50 -20.87 1.83
CA TYR A 200 9.54 -21.94 2.01
C TYR A 200 9.42 -22.86 0.79
N PHE A 201 9.87 -22.41 -0.37
CA PHE A 201 9.79 -23.13 -1.64
C PHE A 201 11.12 -23.14 -2.39
N ASP A 202 11.46 -24.28 -2.99
CA ASP A 202 12.59 -24.41 -3.89
C ASP A 202 12.23 -25.38 -5.05
N PRO A 203 12.28 -24.93 -6.31
CA PRO A 203 11.95 -25.80 -7.46
C PRO A 203 12.92 -26.97 -7.63
N LYS A 204 14.11 -26.90 -7.03
CA LYS A 204 15.08 -28.00 -7.02
C LYS A 204 14.77 -29.10 -6.00
N VAL A 205 13.81 -28.85 -5.10
CA VAL A 205 13.42 -29.79 -4.04
C VAL A 205 11.89 -30.03 -4.12
N PRO A 206 11.41 -30.75 -5.14
CA PRO A 206 9.98 -30.78 -5.49
C PRO A 206 9.09 -31.57 -4.53
N SER A 207 9.66 -32.31 -3.58
CA SER A 207 8.90 -33.19 -2.67
C SER A 207 8.69 -32.59 -1.27
N THR A 208 8.88 -31.29 -1.11
CA THR A 208 8.69 -30.64 0.18
C THR A 208 7.21 -30.28 0.42
N ASP A 209 6.81 -30.33 1.68
CA ASP A 209 5.52 -29.84 2.14
C ASP A 209 5.56 -28.32 2.27
N ASN A 210 5.16 -27.63 1.20
CA ASN A 210 5.21 -26.18 1.14
C ASN A 210 4.29 -25.54 2.17
N LEU A 211 3.14 -26.13 2.48
CA LEU A 211 2.21 -25.61 3.50
C LEU A 211 2.85 -25.66 4.89
N LYS A 212 3.46 -26.79 5.23
CA LYS A 212 4.19 -26.91 6.50
C LYS A 212 5.35 -25.91 6.61
N ASN A 213 6.10 -25.73 5.53
CA ASN A 213 7.19 -24.75 5.47
C ASN A 213 6.66 -23.31 5.62
N THR A 214 5.52 -22.98 5.00
CA THR A 214 4.87 -21.68 5.16
C THR A 214 4.45 -21.42 6.59
N ILE A 215 3.79 -22.40 7.24
CA ILE A 215 3.38 -22.30 8.64
C ILE A 215 4.59 -22.09 9.56
N ALA A 216 5.68 -22.84 9.32
CA ALA A 216 6.91 -22.70 10.09
C ALA A 216 7.55 -21.30 9.87
N ALA A 217 7.54 -20.79 8.64
CA ALA A 217 8.04 -19.45 8.31
C ALA A 217 7.21 -18.34 8.98
N ILE A 218 5.88 -18.45 9.00
CA ILE A 218 5.02 -17.50 9.71
C ILE A 218 5.34 -17.49 11.20
N ASN A 219 5.45 -18.68 11.82
CA ASN A 219 5.77 -18.79 13.24
C ASN A 219 7.16 -18.25 13.58
N TYR A 220 8.14 -18.46 12.71
CA TYR A 220 9.47 -17.86 12.83
C TYR A 220 9.39 -16.32 12.75
N ALA A 221 8.71 -15.75 11.74
CA ALA A 221 8.54 -14.32 11.61
C ALA A 221 7.92 -13.68 12.87
N VAL A 222 6.92 -14.37 13.45
CA VAL A 222 6.29 -13.94 14.72
C VAL A 222 7.28 -14.00 15.87
N LYS A 223 8.05 -15.09 15.98
CA LYS A 223 9.05 -15.30 17.04
C LYS A 223 10.17 -14.27 16.98
N MET A 224 10.66 -13.94 15.78
CA MET A 224 11.76 -13.03 15.55
C MET A 224 11.32 -11.55 15.48
N GLY A 225 10.02 -11.26 15.71
CA GLY A 225 9.50 -9.90 15.85
C GLY A 225 9.40 -9.13 14.54
N ALA A 226 9.08 -9.80 13.43
CA ALA A 226 8.74 -9.11 12.19
C ALA A 226 7.54 -8.17 12.39
N HIS A 227 7.55 -7.02 11.73
CA HIS A 227 6.46 -6.06 11.77
C HIS A 227 5.42 -6.32 10.67
N ILE A 228 5.90 -6.81 9.53
CA ILE A 228 5.12 -7.12 8.33
C ILE A 228 5.56 -8.50 7.85
N ILE A 229 4.60 -9.31 7.44
CA ILE A 229 4.82 -10.54 6.68
C ILE A 229 4.31 -10.30 5.25
N ASN A 230 5.20 -10.40 4.27
CA ASN A 230 4.86 -10.47 2.86
C ASN A 230 4.76 -11.93 2.44
N TYR A 231 3.60 -12.36 2.01
CA TYR A 231 3.40 -13.70 1.47
C TYR A 231 2.80 -13.63 0.07
N SER A 232 3.63 -13.93 -0.91
CA SER A 232 3.29 -13.87 -2.34
C SER A 232 2.88 -15.25 -2.91
N GLY A 233 2.50 -16.17 -2.05
CA GLY A 233 2.01 -17.50 -2.35
C GLY A 233 0.57 -17.74 -1.88
N GLY A 234 0.10 -18.96 -2.02
CA GLY A 234 -1.22 -19.38 -1.55
C GLY A 234 -1.80 -20.55 -2.31
N GLY A 235 -3.07 -20.87 -2.02
CA GLY A 235 -3.80 -21.96 -2.65
C GLY A 235 -5.31 -21.90 -2.37
N THR A 236 -6.04 -22.86 -2.95
CA THR A 236 -7.51 -22.94 -2.82
C THR A 236 -7.97 -23.72 -1.57
N ASP A 237 -7.06 -24.49 -0.98
CA ASP A 237 -7.39 -25.36 0.14
C ASP A 237 -7.28 -24.61 1.47
N TYR A 238 -8.32 -24.67 2.28
CA TYR A 238 -8.32 -24.12 3.62
C TYR A 238 -7.47 -24.99 4.55
N SER A 239 -6.55 -24.37 5.29
CA SER A 239 -5.79 -25.02 6.37
C SER A 239 -6.04 -24.33 7.71
N GLN A 240 -6.48 -25.11 8.70
CA GLN A 240 -6.66 -24.60 10.06
C GLN A 240 -5.32 -24.22 10.70
N GLU A 241 -4.27 -24.99 10.45
CA GLU A 241 -2.93 -24.72 10.98
C GLU A 241 -2.33 -23.43 10.41
N GLU A 242 -2.52 -23.18 9.10
CA GLU A 242 -2.10 -21.92 8.49
C GLU A 242 -2.91 -20.73 9.02
N HIS A 243 -4.25 -20.89 9.11
CA HIS A 243 -5.11 -19.88 9.71
C HIS A 243 -4.66 -19.52 11.13
N ASP A 244 -4.36 -20.52 11.96
CA ASP A 244 -3.93 -20.33 13.36
C ASP A 244 -2.57 -19.62 13.45
N ALA A 245 -1.65 -19.90 12.52
CA ALA A 245 -0.36 -19.20 12.43
C ALA A 245 -0.56 -17.72 12.05
N VAL A 246 -1.43 -17.42 11.08
CA VAL A 246 -1.76 -16.03 10.68
C VAL A 246 -2.52 -15.30 11.80
N GLU A 247 -3.41 -16.01 12.53
CA GLU A 247 -4.09 -15.45 13.71
C GLU A 247 -3.12 -15.19 14.87
N LEU A 248 -2.06 -16.00 15.02
CA LEU A 248 -1.00 -15.70 15.98
C LEU A 248 -0.28 -14.38 15.61
N ALA A 249 0.03 -14.17 14.32
CA ALA A 249 0.58 -12.91 13.83
C ALA A 249 -0.38 -11.74 14.11
N ASN A 250 -1.69 -11.92 13.90
CA ASN A 250 -2.72 -10.94 14.21
C ASN A 250 -2.72 -10.56 15.71
N LYS A 251 -2.70 -11.55 16.61
CA LYS A 251 -2.63 -11.33 18.06
C LYS A 251 -1.37 -10.57 18.49
N LYS A 252 -0.28 -10.69 17.74
CA LYS A 252 0.97 -9.96 17.95
C LYS A 252 0.99 -8.58 17.27
N GLY A 253 -0.09 -8.21 16.58
CA GLY A 253 -0.18 -6.92 15.88
C GLY A 253 0.66 -6.84 14.60
N ILE A 254 1.10 -7.96 14.05
CA ILE A 254 1.90 -8.07 12.83
C ILE A 254 0.98 -7.99 11.62
N LEU A 255 1.31 -7.13 10.66
CA LEU A 255 0.57 -7.02 9.41
C LEU A 255 0.92 -8.19 8.48
N PHE A 256 -0.09 -8.79 7.88
CA PHE A 256 0.05 -9.86 6.89
C PHE A 256 -0.44 -9.35 5.53
N VAL A 257 0.45 -9.23 4.55
CA VAL A 257 0.10 -8.80 3.19
C VAL A 257 0.16 -10.01 2.27
N ALA A 258 -0.98 -10.33 1.67
CA ALA A 258 -1.16 -11.57 0.90
C ALA A 258 -1.56 -11.29 -0.55
N ALA A 259 -1.02 -12.07 -1.47
CA ALA A 259 -1.44 -12.10 -2.87
C ALA A 259 -2.85 -12.68 -3.00
N ALA A 260 -3.71 -12.00 -3.77
CA ALA A 260 -5.08 -12.50 -4.02
C ALA A 260 -5.12 -13.76 -4.90
N GLY A 261 -4.01 -14.08 -5.59
CA GLY A 261 -3.88 -15.23 -6.47
C GLY A 261 -3.96 -14.86 -7.96
N ASN A 262 -3.62 -15.82 -8.83
CA ASN A 262 -3.50 -15.61 -10.28
C ASN A 262 -4.36 -16.61 -11.09
N GLU A 263 -5.50 -17.03 -10.55
CA GLU A 263 -6.38 -18.06 -11.12
C GLU A 263 -7.53 -17.48 -11.95
N LYS A 264 -7.53 -16.17 -12.25
CA LYS A 264 -8.61 -15.46 -13.00
C LYS A 264 -9.97 -15.56 -12.30
N SER A 265 -9.96 -15.69 -10.97
CA SER A 265 -11.12 -16.07 -10.18
C SER A 265 -11.72 -14.92 -9.42
N ASN A 266 -13.03 -14.98 -9.18
CA ASN A 266 -13.70 -14.17 -8.17
C ASN A 266 -13.54 -14.84 -6.80
N SER A 267 -12.66 -14.30 -5.94
CA SER A 267 -12.38 -14.82 -4.61
C SER A 267 -13.59 -14.76 -3.66
N ASP A 268 -14.59 -13.94 -3.95
CA ASP A 268 -15.86 -13.97 -3.19
C ASP A 268 -16.65 -15.28 -3.40
N GLN A 269 -16.32 -16.03 -4.45
CA GLN A 269 -16.98 -17.31 -4.80
C GLN A 269 -16.04 -18.51 -4.66
N HIS A 270 -14.76 -18.30 -4.98
CA HIS A 270 -13.71 -19.32 -4.97
C HIS A 270 -12.53 -18.80 -4.17
N HIS A 271 -12.51 -19.09 -2.89
CA HIS A 271 -11.51 -18.57 -1.96
C HIS A 271 -10.08 -18.94 -2.32
N TYR A 272 -9.16 -18.05 -1.96
CA TYR A 272 -7.72 -18.22 -2.11
C TYR A 272 -7.02 -17.88 -0.78
N TYR A 273 -6.40 -18.86 -0.16
CA TYR A 273 -5.81 -18.73 1.17
C TYR A 273 -4.30 -18.55 1.10
N PRO A 274 -3.70 -17.79 2.04
CA PRO A 274 -4.32 -17.20 3.25
C PRO A 274 -4.99 -15.82 3.02
N ALA A 275 -4.99 -15.27 1.79
CA ALA A 275 -5.52 -13.94 1.51
C ALA A 275 -6.98 -13.75 1.96
N ASP A 276 -7.77 -14.82 1.89
CA ASP A 276 -9.21 -14.81 2.19
C ASP A 276 -9.56 -15.27 3.62
N TYR A 277 -8.58 -15.48 4.50
CA TYR A 277 -8.88 -15.63 5.91
C TYR A 277 -9.46 -14.33 6.46
N ASN A 278 -10.57 -14.40 7.16
CA ASN A 278 -11.24 -13.22 7.69
C ASN A 278 -10.54 -12.68 8.95
N LEU A 279 -9.28 -12.27 8.82
CA LEU A 279 -8.44 -11.76 9.91
C LEU A 279 -8.16 -10.26 9.71
N LYS A 280 -8.13 -9.51 10.82
CA LYS A 280 -8.03 -8.04 10.79
C LYS A 280 -6.68 -7.52 10.32
N ASN A 281 -5.64 -8.33 10.44
CA ASN A 281 -4.27 -7.98 10.05
C ASN A 281 -3.93 -8.31 8.59
N ILE A 282 -4.83 -8.95 7.82
CA ILE A 282 -4.57 -9.30 6.42
C ILE A 282 -4.92 -8.12 5.51
N ILE A 283 -4.06 -7.81 4.54
CA ILE A 283 -4.36 -7.04 3.34
C ILE A 283 -4.24 -7.97 2.14
N SER A 284 -5.36 -8.25 1.48
CA SER A 284 -5.42 -9.01 0.23
C SER A 284 -5.27 -8.07 -0.97
N VAL A 285 -4.35 -8.39 -1.89
CA VAL A 285 -3.91 -7.48 -2.95
C VAL A 285 -4.11 -8.08 -4.33
N THR A 286 -4.86 -7.39 -5.19
CA THR A 286 -5.00 -7.69 -6.64
C THR A 286 -4.00 -6.89 -7.47
N ALA A 287 -3.66 -7.39 -8.65
CA ALA A 287 -2.69 -6.78 -9.56
C ALA A 287 -3.36 -5.95 -10.66
N ILE A 288 -2.82 -4.75 -10.91
CA ILE A 288 -3.24 -3.86 -12.00
C ILE A 288 -2.10 -3.59 -13.00
N ASP A 289 -2.52 -3.16 -14.19
CA ASP A 289 -1.68 -2.64 -15.26
C ASP A 289 -1.48 -1.10 -15.15
N PRO A 290 -0.69 -0.46 -16.01
CA PRO A 290 -0.51 1.00 -16.03
C PRO A 290 -1.80 1.81 -16.22
N THR A 291 -2.84 1.22 -16.83
CA THR A 291 -4.14 1.87 -17.06
C THR A 291 -5.11 1.71 -15.89
N THR A 292 -4.71 1.00 -14.83
CA THR A 292 -5.50 0.67 -13.64
C THR A 292 -6.56 -0.43 -13.89
N GLU A 293 -6.43 -1.20 -14.96
CA GLU A 293 -7.25 -2.38 -15.17
C GLU A 293 -6.67 -3.56 -14.35
N VAL A 294 -7.56 -4.34 -13.73
CA VAL A 294 -7.15 -5.59 -13.06
C VAL A 294 -6.67 -6.57 -14.10
N LEU A 295 -5.50 -7.17 -13.87
CA LEU A 295 -4.93 -8.13 -14.82
C LEU A 295 -5.90 -9.31 -15.06
N SER A 296 -5.97 -9.75 -16.31
CA SER A 296 -6.84 -10.86 -16.68
C SER A 296 -6.51 -12.18 -15.97
N SER A 297 -5.28 -12.32 -15.47
CA SER A 297 -4.85 -13.46 -14.65
C SER A 297 -5.14 -13.26 -13.15
N SER A 298 -5.31 -12.02 -12.69
CA SER A 298 -5.44 -11.72 -11.27
C SER A 298 -6.80 -12.14 -10.71
N ASN A 299 -6.79 -12.69 -9.50
CA ASN A 299 -8.02 -12.83 -8.73
C ASN A 299 -8.51 -11.46 -8.26
N TYR A 300 -9.82 -11.36 -8.02
CA TYR A 300 -10.51 -10.15 -7.58
C TYR A 300 -11.69 -10.54 -6.68
N GLY A 301 -12.22 -9.57 -5.92
CA GLY A 301 -13.41 -9.78 -5.07
C GLY A 301 -13.77 -8.52 -4.30
N VAL A 302 -15.06 -8.24 -4.13
CA VAL A 302 -15.53 -7.04 -3.43
C VAL A 302 -15.60 -7.22 -1.91
N THR A 303 -15.54 -8.45 -1.42
CA THR A 303 -15.53 -8.78 0.01
C THR A 303 -14.21 -9.35 0.49
N THR A 304 -13.44 -10.00 -0.39
CA THR A 304 -12.21 -10.71 -0.07
C THR A 304 -10.96 -9.93 -0.41
N VAL A 305 -10.94 -9.17 -1.52
CA VAL A 305 -9.76 -8.43 -1.97
C VAL A 305 -9.84 -6.97 -1.52
N ASP A 306 -8.85 -6.51 -0.78
CA ASP A 306 -8.88 -5.19 -0.14
C ASP A 306 -8.53 -4.04 -1.10
N ILE A 307 -7.43 -4.16 -1.85
CA ILE A 307 -6.84 -3.06 -2.63
C ILE A 307 -6.13 -3.58 -3.88
N ALA A 308 -5.96 -2.71 -4.87
CA ALA A 308 -5.17 -2.98 -6.06
C ALA A 308 -3.80 -2.28 -6.00
N ALA A 309 -2.77 -2.91 -6.58
CA ALA A 309 -1.44 -2.31 -6.70
C ALA A 309 -0.76 -2.73 -8.03
N PRO A 310 0.29 -2.02 -8.48
CA PRO A 310 1.01 -2.34 -9.70
C PRO A 310 1.51 -3.79 -9.72
N GLY A 311 1.17 -4.55 -10.79
CA GLY A 311 1.54 -5.95 -10.90
C GLY A 311 1.96 -6.42 -12.29
N GLN A 312 1.81 -5.61 -13.34
CA GLN A 312 2.17 -5.98 -14.71
C GLN A 312 3.59 -5.52 -15.06
N ASN A 313 4.42 -6.45 -15.55
CA ASN A 313 5.76 -6.12 -16.04
C ASN A 313 6.54 -5.23 -15.06
N ILE A 314 6.56 -5.65 -13.80
CA ILE A 314 7.27 -4.93 -12.73
C ILE A 314 8.74 -5.27 -12.82
N LEU A 315 9.59 -4.25 -12.98
CA LEU A 315 11.03 -4.37 -12.98
C LEU A 315 11.56 -4.47 -11.54
N SER A 316 12.37 -5.49 -11.27
CA SER A 316 13.00 -5.69 -9.96
C SER A 316 14.28 -6.53 -10.05
N CYS A 317 14.90 -6.78 -8.89
CA CYS A 317 16.10 -7.58 -8.74
C CYS A 317 15.87 -9.05 -9.13
N LEU A 318 16.89 -9.68 -9.69
CA LEU A 318 16.97 -11.12 -9.96
C LEU A 318 18.32 -11.67 -9.48
N PRO A 319 18.43 -12.98 -9.22
CA PRO A 319 19.70 -13.58 -8.84
C PRO A 319 20.85 -13.28 -9.81
N ASN A 320 22.08 -13.36 -9.30
CA ASN A 320 23.34 -13.05 -10.01
C ASN A 320 23.46 -11.58 -10.41
N ASN A 321 23.08 -10.67 -9.51
CA ASN A 321 23.16 -9.21 -9.75
C ASN A 321 22.47 -8.79 -11.04
N SER A 322 21.33 -9.39 -11.36
CA SER A 322 20.58 -9.08 -12.56
C SER A 322 19.21 -8.46 -12.24
N TYR A 323 18.52 -7.97 -13.25
CA TYR A 323 17.23 -7.30 -13.13
C TYR A 323 16.29 -7.81 -14.22
N GLY A 324 15.00 -7.90 -13.93
CA GLY A 324 14.05 -8.39 -14.91
C GLY A 324 12.59 -8.04 -14.56
N LEU A 325 11.72 -8.36 -15.49
CA LEU A 325 10.29 -8.08 -15.40
C LEU A 325 9.53 -9.33 -14.94
N MET A 326 8.67 -9.16 -13.96
CA MET A 326 7.67 -10.18 -13.59
C MET A 326 6.27 -9.59 -13.51
N THR A 327 5.26 -10.45 -13.61
CA THR A 327 3.84 -10.07 -13.60
C THR A 327 3.05 -10.97 -12.67
N GLY A 328 2.26 -10.38 -11.77
CA GLY A 328 1.35 -11.14 -10.90
C GLY A 328 0.90 -10.35 -9.67
N THR A 329 0.00 -10.97 -8.91
CA THR A 329 -0.44 -10.45 -7.61
C THR A 329 0.69 -10.45 -6.58
N SER A 330 1.70 -11.29 -6.76
CA SER A 330 2.93 -11.31 -5.97
C SER A 330 3.64 -9.95 -5.96
N GLN A 331 3.84 -9.37 -7.16
CA GLN A 331 4.47 -8.06 -7.33
C GLN A 331 3.61 -6.95 -6.69
N ALA A 332 2.30 -7.01 -6.89
CA ALA A 332 1.37 -6.06 -6.28
C ALA A 332 1.39 -6.12 -4.75
N THR A 333 1.49 -7.32 -4.17
CA THR A 333 1.63 -7.56 -2.73
C THR A 333 2.90 -6.92 -2.18
N ALA A 334 4.01 -7.05 -2.88
CA ALA A 334 5.28 -6.43 -2.51
C ALA A 334 5.21 -4.89 -2.46
N PHE A 335 4.50 -4.25 -3.41
CA PHE A 335 4.22 -2.81 -3.35
C PHE A 335 3.49 -2.41 -2.07
N VAL A 336 2.48 -3.18 -1.66
CA VAL A 336 1.71 -2.89 -0.44
C VAL A 336 2.53 -3.16 0.82
N SER A 337 3.38 -4.19 0.83
CA SER A 337 4.29 -4.46 1.94
C SER A 337 5.31 -3.33 2.14
N GLY A 338 5.91 -2.83 1.05
CA GLY A 338 6.79 -1.67 1.10
C GLY A 338 6.07 -0.40 1.57
N ALA A 339 4.80 -0.19 1.13
CA ALA A 339 3.97 0.90 1.61
C ALA A 339 3.71 0.83 3.11
N ALA A 340 3.40 -0.37 3.62
CA ALA A 340 3.21 -0.61 5.04
C ALA A 340 4.47 -0.30 5.85
N ALA A 341 5.65 -0.66 5.33
CA ALA A 341 6.93 -0.34 5.96
C ALA A 341 7.16 1.18 6.08
N LEU A 342 6.86 1.95 5.01
CA LEU A 342 6.92 3.41 5.06
C LEU A 342 5.95 4.01 6.09
N VAL A 343 4.70 3.52 6.14
CA VAL A 343 3.68 4.00 7.09
C VAL A 343 4.10 3.68 8.53
N MET A 344 4.54 2.45 8.80
CA MET A 344 4.94 2.03 10.14
C MET A 344 6.10 2.87 10.67
N SER A 345 7.15 3.05 9.86
CA SER A 345 8.33 3.83 10.25
C SER A 345 7.99 5.31 10.46
N HIS A 346 7.26 5.92 9.52
CA HIS A 346 6.93 7.34 9.57
C HIS A 346 6.02 7.69 10.75
N LYS A 347 5.05 6.81 11.07
CA LYS A 347 4.04 7.06 12.11
C LYS A 347 4.33 6.37 13.44
N ASN A 348 5.45 5.64 13.53
CA ASN A 348 5.81 4.85 14.69
C ASN A 348 4.68 3.88 15.11
N MET A 349 4.16 3.15 14.13
CA MET A 349 3.00 2.25 14.29
C MET A 349 3.39 0.77 14.27
N TYR A 350 4.52 0.43 14.84
CA TYR A 350 4.96 -0.96 14.96
C TYR A 350 3.95 -1.79 15.78
N PHE A 351 3.70 -3.02 15.31
CA PHE A 351 2.72 -3.94 15.92
C PHE A 351 1.29 -3.40 16.02
N ARG A 352 0.92 -2.52 15.09
CA ARG A 352 -0.41 -1.93 15.00
C ARG A 352 -1.05 -2.18 13.64
N ALA A 353 -1.10 -3.44 13.21
CA ALA A 353 -1.57 -3.86 11.89
C ALA A 353 -2.93 -3.27 11.46
N PRO A 354 -3.97 -3.23 12.32
CA PRO A 354 -5.27 -2.68 11.91
C PRO A 354 -5.21 -1.19 11.56
N GLU A 355 -4.39 -0.41 12.27
CA GLU A 355 -4.20 1.01 12.00
C GLU A 355 -3.44 1.23 10.70
N VAL A 356 -2.34 0.50 10.48
CA VAL A 356 -1.56 0.57 9.23
C VAL A 356 -2.43 0.18 8.04
N LYS A 357 -3.20 -0.93 8.16
CA LYS A 357 -4.19 -1.32 7.16
C LYS A 357 -5.16 -0.18 6.85
N LYS A 358 -5.68 0.52 7.89
CA LYS A 358 -6.58 1.66 7.72
C LYS A 358 -5.93 2.78 6.91
N TYR A 359 -4.67 3.15 7.20
CA TYR A 359 -3.96 4.20 6.44
C TYR A 359 -3.84 3.84 4.96
N ILE A 360 -3.47 2.61 4.64
CA ILE A 360 -3.32 2.15 3.26
C ILE A 360 -4.66 2.12 2.53
N LEU A 361 -5.68 1.50 3.12
CA LEU A 361 -6.96 1.27 2.45
C LEU A 361 -7.80 2.53 2.30
N ALA A 362 -7.79 3.42 3.30
CA ALA A 362 -8.62 4.63 3.30
C ALA A 362 -8.10 5.71 2.34
N THR A 363 -6.79 5.72 2.04
CA THR A 363 -6.12 6.82 1.34
C THR A 363 -5.73 6.50 -0.11
N GLY A 364 -5.93 5.26 -0.57
CA GLY A 364 -5.70 4.89 -1.97
C GLY A 364 -6.54 5.70 -2.96
N ASP A 365 -6.11 5.78 -4.21
CA ASP A 365 -6.82 6.46 -5.28
C ASP A 365 -8.01 5.62 -5.78
N THR A 366 -9.20 6.20 -5.83
CA THR A 366 -10.37 5.55 -6.40
C THR A 366 -10.26 5.46 -7.91
N ALA A 367 -10.67 4.31 -8.47
CA ALA A 367 -10.73 4.10 -9.91
C ALA A 367 -12.02 3.36 -10.29
N SER A 368 -12.65 3.79 -11.39
CA SER A 368 -13.88 3.17 -11.89
C SER A 368 -13.69 1.72 -12.30
N SER A 369 -12.53 1.38 -12.83
CA SER A 369 -12.13 0.00 -13.18
C SER A 369 -12.06 -0.96 -11.99
N LEU A 370 -11.90 -0.43 -10.78
CA LEU A 370 -11.81 -1.21 -9.54
C LEU A 370 -13.16 -1.36 -8.82
N ILE A 371 -14.21 -0.71 -9.31
CA ILE A 371 -15.59 -0.94 -8.84
C ILE A 371 -15.93 -2.40 -9.15
N ALA A 372 -16.48 -3.11 -8.17
CA ALA A 372 -16.76 -4.55 -8.25
C ALA A 372 -15.52 -5.46 -8.45
N LYS A 373 -14.32 -4.96 -8.17
CA LYS A 373 -13.06 -5.72 -8.22
C LYS A 373 -12.35 -5.80 -6.87
N THR A 374 -12.44 -4.75 -6.05
CA THR A 374 -11.88 -4.73 -4.69
C THR A 374 -12.85 -4.11 -3.70
N ARG A 375 -12.69 -4.42 -2.41
CA ARG A 375 -13.50 -3.86 -1.32
C ARG A 375 -13.48 -2.34 -1.28
N THR A 376 -12.33 -1.74 -1.58
CA THR A 376 -12.14 -0.30 -1.49
C THR A 376 -12.36 0.44 -2.81
N SER A 377 -12.43 -0.27 -3.95
CA SER A 377 -12.39 0.32 -5.29
C SER A 377 -11.19 1.26 -5.49
N ARG A 378 -10.05 0.95 -4.83
CA ARG A 378 -8.87 1.83 -4.79
C ARG A 378 -7.60 1.11 -5.23
N GLN A 379 -6.71 1.88 -5.84
CA GLN A 379 -5.32 1.52 -6.03
C GLN A 379 -4.43 2.17 -4.96
N LEU A 380 -3.28 1.57 -4.69
CA LEU A 380 -2.29 2.07 -3.74
C LEU A 380 -1.80 3.48 -4.10
N ASN A 381 -1.74 4.37 -3.09
CA ASN A 381 -1.10 5.67 -3.16
C ASN A 381 -0.24 5.90 -1.92
N LEU A 382 1.07 5.79 -2.08
CA LEU A 382 2.05 5.88 -0.99
C LEU A 382 2.04 7.24 -0.28
N PHE A 383 2.01 8.32 -1.07
CA PHE A 383 2.04 9.68 -0.51
C PHE A 383 0.81 9.98 0.33
N LYS A 384 -0.36 9.62 -0.15
CA LYS A 384 -1.61 9.80 0.60
C LYS A 384 -1.65 8.95 1.86
N SER A 385 -1.09 7.73 1.82
CA SER A 385 -1.00 6.86 3.01
C SER A 385 -0.13 7.47 4.12
N LEU A 386 0.83 8.32 3.76
CA LEU A 386 1.69 9.00 4.74
C LEU A 386 1.09 10.32 5.26
N THR A 387 0.27 11.03 4.47
CA THR A 387 -0.03 12.45 4.72
C THR A 387 -1.48 12.78 5.05
N ILE A 388 -2.47 12.09 4.45
CA ILE A 388 -3.88 12.53 4.51
C ILE A 388 -4.48 12.43 5.92
N LEU A 389 -4.10 11.42 6.71
CA LEU A 389 -4.68 11.21 8.05
C LEU A 389 -3.90 11.92 9.16
N ASP A 390 -2.87 12.72 8.83
CA ASP A 390 -2.05 13.45 9.80
C ASP A 390 -2.49 14.87 10.05
N SER A 391 -3.31 15.45 9.20
CA SER A 391 -3.86 16.77 9.52
C SER A 391 -4.76 16.62 10.73
N GLU A 392 -4.44 17.30 11.83
CA GLU A 392 -5.27 17.46 13.03
C GLU A 392 -6.63 18.14 12.75
N THR A 393 -6.94 18.48 11.51
CA THR A 393 -8.30 18.62 11.05
C THR A 393 -8.95 17.27 11.24
N GLN A 394 -9.61 17.12 12.35
CA GLN A 394 -10.46 16.01 12.73
C GLN A 394 -11.42 15.66 11.57
N PHE A 395 -10.96 14.87 10.64
CA PHE A 395 -11.84 14.04 9.84
C PHE A 395 -12.25 12.83 10.68
N SER A 396 -12.94 13.13 11.82
CA SER A 396 -13.68 12.14 12.54
C SER A 396 -14.72 11.57 11.58
N GLY A 397 -14.44 10.39 11.07
CA GLY A 397 -15.44 9.56 10.43
C GLY A 397 -15.51 9.54 8.91
N ILE A 398 -14.42 9.19 8.20
CA ILE A 398 -14.61 8.49 6.92
C ILE A 398 -14.71 7.00 7.23
N VAL A 399 -15.88 6.54 7.58
CA VAL A 399 -16.18 5.10 7.53
C VAL A 399 -16.65 4.83 6.11
N SER A 400 -15.77 4.31 5.27
CA SER A 400 -16.15 3.74 3.98
C SER A 400 -16.87 2.41 4.23
N THR A 401 -18.14 2.47 4.49
CA THR A 401 -19.05 1.37 4.20
C THR A 401 -19.55 1.61 2.78
N GLY A 402 -19.39 0.65 1.87
CA GLY A 402 -19.67 0.79 0.46
C GLY A 402 -20.88 1.67 0.13
N VAL A 403 -20.68 2.57 -0.83
CA VAL A 403 -21.67 3.47 -1.45
C VAL A 403 -22.20 4.64 -0.59
N ASN A 404 -22.04 4.66 0.74
CA ASN A 404 -22.51 5.78 1.57
C ASN A 404 -21.38 6.39 2.39
N THR A 405 -20.71 7.42 1.86
CA THR A 405 -19.83 8.29 2.64
C THR A 405 -20.68 9.27 3.43
N ARG A 406 -20.85 9.04 4.74
CA ARG A 406 -21.39 10.05 5.66
C ARG A 406 -20.24 10.74 6.36
N PHE A 407 -20.10 12.04 6.17
CA PHE A 407 -19.26 12.91 7.01
C PHE A 407 -20.04 13.22 8.29
N THR A 408 -19.53 12.76 9.43
CA THR A 408 -20.01 13.23 10.73
C THR A 408 -18.94 14.14 11.32
N SER A 409 -19.20 15.44 11.37
CA SER A 409 -18.44 16.38 12.16
C SER A 409 -19.08 16.50 13.55
N GLU A 410 -18.42 16.03 14.59
CA GLU A 410 -18.72 16.50 15.94
C GLU A 410 -17.97 17.81 16.18
N SER A 411 -18.61 18.93 15.88
CA SER A 411 -18.15 20.24 16.32
C SER A 411 -18.89 20.60 17.61
N HIS A 412 -18.16 20.76 18.70
CA HIS A 412 -18.61 21.49 19.87
C HIS A 412 -18.61 22.98 19.50
N GLY A 413 -19.75 23.52 19.08
CA GLY A 413 -19.91 24.93 18.77
C GLY A 413 -20.86 25.13 17.59
N GLY A 414 -22.13 25.39 17.90
CA GLY A 414 -23.22 25.41 16.92
C GLY A 414 -23.02 26.38 15.77
N LEU A 415 -23.07 25.80 14.58
CA LEU A 415 -23.49 26.45 13.35
C LEU A 415 -24.36 25.44 12.61
N SER A 416 -25.66 25.76 12.55
CA SER A 416 -26.65 25.00 11.81
C SER A 416 -26.37 25.12 10.30
N LEU A 417 -25.96 24.01 9.65
CA LEU A 417 -25.75 23.89 8.22
C LEU A 417 -27.04 23.58 7.44
N GLN A 418 -28.18 24.08 7.90
CA GLN A 418 -29.48 23.79 7.24
C GLN A 418 -29.69 24.54 5.91
N ASN A 419 -28.82 25.45 5.49
CA ASN A 419 -29.04 26.32 4.31
C ASN A 419 -27.84 26.34 3.32
N ASP A 420 -27.11 25.26 3.14
CA ASP A 420 -26.07 25.20 2.10
C ASP A 420 -26.71 24.76 0.76
N PRO A 421 -26.71 25.63 -0.28
CA PRO A 421 -27.25 25.29 -1.61
C PRO A 421 -26.55 24.12 -2.30
N ASN A 422 -25.32 23.73 -1.86
CA ASN A 422 -24.61 22.57 -2.38
C ASN A 422 -25.16 21.24 -1.84
N LEU A 423 -25.76 21.25 -0.63
CA LEU A 423 -26.43 20.07 -0.07
C LEU A 423 -27.73 19.73 -0.83
N GLN A 424 -28.43 20.73 -1.34
CA GLN A 424 -29.63 20.52 -2.19
C GLN A 424 -29.26 19.93 -3.55
N LYS A 425 -28.09 20.27 -4.12
CA LYS A 425 -27.59 19.67 -5.37
C LYS A 425 -27.24 18.18 -5.23
N VAL A 426 -26.66 17.77 -4.10
CA VAL A 426 -26.32 16.36 -3.85
C VAL A 426 -27.59 15.51 -3.70
N ASN A 427 -28.59 16.04 -3.02
CA ASN A 427 -29.90 15.37 -2.91
C ASN A 427 -30.64 15.28 -4.26
N SER A 428 -30.44 16.24 -5.18
CA SER A 428 -31.05 16.21 -6.52
C SER A 428 -30.40 15.14 -7.41
N VAL A 429 -29.09 14.89 -7.27
CA VAL A 429 -28.38 13.83 -8.01
C VAL A 429 -28.78 12.44 -7.53
N ALA A 430 -28.95 12.26 -6.22
CA ALA A 430 -29.45 11.00 -5.65
C ALA A 430 -30.88 10.68 -6.07
N ASN A 431 -31.74 11.70 -6.15
CA ASN A 431 -33.11 11.55 -6.64
C ASN A 431 -33.18 11.31 -8.16
N PHE A 432 -32.26 11.91 -8.95
CA PHE A 432 -32.15 11.64 -10.38
C PHE A 432 -31.73 10.20 -10.66
N GLY A 433 -30.76 9.66 -9.88
CA GLY A 433 -30.36 8.24 -9.98
C GLY A 433 -31.51 7.29 -9.66
N LYS A 434 -32.35 7.61 -8.69
CA LYS A 434 -33.54 6.83 -8.34
C LYS A 434 -34.57 6.83 -9.44
N GLN A 435 -34.88 8.00 -10.02
CA GLN A 435 -35.77 8.15 -11.17
C GLN A 435 -35.29 7.41 -12.41
N LEU A 436 -33.96 7.40 -12.67
CA LEU A 436 -33.38 6.68 -13.81
C LEU A 436 -33.57 5.16 -13.67
N ILE A 437 -33.39 4.60 -12.46
CA ILE A 437 -33.59 3.17 -12.18
C ILE A 437 -35.06 2.79 -12.34
N GLU A 438 -35.98 3.64 -11.91
CA GLU A 438 -37.45 3.43 -12.06
C GLU A 438 -37.88 3.51 -13.54
N THR A 439 -37.23 4.34 -14.35
CA THR A 439 -37.51 4.51 -15.79
C THR A 439 -36.94 3.36 -16.64
N LEU A 440 -35.84 2.76 -16.22
CA LEU A 440 -35.20 1.65 -16.94
C LEU A 440 -35.77 0.27 -16.63
N ASN A 441 -36.65 0.15 -15.59
CA ASN A 441 -37.30 -1.11 -15.21
C ASN A 441 -38.81 -0.93 -14.96
N PRO A 442 -39.65 -0.73 -15.98
CA PRO A 442 -41.10 -0.48 -15.80
C PRO A 442 -41.93 -1.74 -15.50
N GLY A 443 -41.36 -2.82 -14.96
CA GLY A 443 -42.05 -4.12 -14.85
C GLY A 443 -42.10 -4.78 -13.47
N THR A 444 -41.54 -4.21 -12.38
CA THR A 444 -41.48 -4.91 -11.09
C THR A 444 -42.32 -4.19 -10.03
N GLN A 445 -43.63 -4.41 -10.03
CA GLN A 445 -44.51 -4.09 -8.91
C GLN A 445 -44.25 -5.07 -7.75
N ILE A 446 -43.52 -4.64 -6.73
CA ILE A 446 -43.41 -5.39 -5.48
C ILE A 446 -44.69 -5.20 -4.68
N LYS A 447 -45.55 -6.23 -4.71
CA LYS A 447 -46.72 -6.31 -3.81
C LYS A 447 -46.22 -6.48 -2.37
N LYS A 448 -46.43 -5.47 -1.53
CA LYS A 448 -46.33 -5.59 -0.08
C LYS A 448 -47.37 -6.59 0.42
N LYS A 449 -46.94 -7.78 0.87
CA LYS A 449 -47.76 -8.66 1.70
C LYS A 449 -47.41 -8.44 3.16
N SER A 450 -48.44 -8.09 3.91
CA SER A 450 -48.44 -7.92 5.35
C SER A 450 -48.03 -9.19 6.09
N ALA A 451 -47.25 -9.03 7.16
CA ALA A 451 -46.98 -10.07 8.15
C ALA A 451 -48.28 -10.50 8.85
N ASN A 452 -48.55 -11.78 8.85
CA ASN A 452 -49.11 -12.49 9.99
C ASN A 452 -49.14 -14.02 9.80
N ARG A 453 -48.80 -14.70 10.90
CA ARG A 453 -49.10 -16.06 11.37
C ARG A 453 -48.11 -17.16 11.11
N LEU A 454 -47.55 -17.55 12.24
CA LEU A 454 -47.02 -18.84 12.66
C LEU A 454 -47.70 -20.05 11.98
N GLY A 455 -46.90 -20.98 11.44
CA GLY A 455 -47.31 -22.31 11.08
C GLY A 455 -46.12 -23.25 11.24
N ILE A 456 -46.19 -24.10 12.26
CA ILE A 456 -45.28 -25.20 12.56
C ILE A 456 -45.43 -26.25 11.47
N VAL A 457 -44.32 -26.72 10.88
CA VAL A 457 -44.27 -27.92 10.02
C VAL A 457 -43.26 -28.90 10.57
N PRO A 458 -43.63 -30.21 10.69
CA PRO A 458 -42.85 -31.23 11.41
C PRO A 458 -41.74 -31.83 10.53
N GLU A 459 -40.72 -32.40 11.23
CA GLU A 459 -39.60 -33.13 10.68
C GLU A 459 -39.99 -34.36 9.84
N PRO A 460 -39.28 -34.71 8.78
CA PRO A 460 -39.41 -35.99 8.11
C PRO A 460 -38.52 -37.05 8.80
N LYS A 461 -39.13 -38.20 9.01
CA LYS A 461 -38.56 -39.43 9.58
C LYS A 461 -37.49 -40.01 8.67
N VAL A 462 -36.41 -40.47 9.30
CA VAL A 462 -35.37 -41.35 8.72
C VAL A 462 -35.99 -42.74 8.56
N GLU A 463 -36.06 -43.25 7.34
CA GLU A 463 -36.21 -44.69 7.07
C GLU A 463 -34.83 -45.29 6.84
N GLN A 464 -34.50 -46.30 7.66
CA GLN A 464 -33.41 -47.24 7.44
C GLN A 464 -33.93 -48.33 6.49
N GLU A 465 -33.18 -48.56 5.38
CA GLU A 465 -33.23 -49.85 4.67
C GLU A 465 -31.82 -50.36 4.44
N GLN A 466 -31.64 -51.56 4.82
CA GLN A 466 -30.77 -52.73 4.73
C GLN A 466 -29.52 -52.66 3.85
#